data_c24f44c82571e5b0e206efebbd04fe33
#
_entry.id   c24f44c82571e5b0e206efebbd04fe33
#
_cell.length_a   1.000
_cell.length_b   1.000
_cell.length_c   1.000
_cell.angle_alpha   90.00
_cell.angle_beta   90.00
_cell.angle_gamma   90.00
#
_symmetry.space_group_name_H-M   'P 1'
#
loop_
_entity.id
_entity.type
_entity.pdbx_description
1 polymer ?
#
loop_
_entity_poly.entity_id
_entity_poly.type
_entity_poly.pdbx_seq_one_letter_code
_entity_poly.pdbx_strand_id
1 'polypeptide(L)'
;MKHVDVVALTQKAIAQTMGDTYMEQIGDLGALDSYKLADVGREVLAAGTREVFSKALISLMAKMEIDERRYTGEIKSIFVNNFDWGGFVERVYFTPDQIIEDDMWNLVNGTVYENSLKFFEPGVKAKIFEEAKGFMIPSSWSEDVLKEAFHGWEEMGRFLSGRRTMVRNTLTLALQSYAHMLISCGIAVSIAKTENAVHLHTEALAAGIVEEGTTFEEALKIEAFNLFFMKRIAETRGYLADFGTGFNNGEIPTFTQEEDNKLILLKAVETSFKFNGKRQTYNLDQIGFGTYETVAKWQGFAASGENNYNLDTVSTVMIAADSSNKLGIGTSAFTQEGIAAVCFDHRAMGLCPYKEKTTSNYVGSADFWNEYLHILVNYILDDNFPIVAFVYD
;
A
#
# COMPACT_ATOMS: atom_id res chain seq x y z
N MET A 1 1.59 -18.19 15.89
CA MET A 1 2.89 -18.88 15.64
C MET A 1 2.90 -20.17 16.46
N LYS A 2 3.38 -21.28 15.90
CA LYS A 2 3.51 -22.51 16.70
C LYS A 2 4.67 -22.35 17.68
N HIS A 3 4.52 -22.87 18.89
CA HIS A 3 5.54 -22.83 19.97
C HIS A 3 6.92 -23.30 19.49
N VAL A 4 6.94 -24.29 18.60
CA VAL A 4 8.17 -24.86 17.98
C VAL A 4 9.00 -23.81 17.21
N ASP A 5 8.36 -22.83 16.57
CA ASP A 5 9.07 -21.83 15.76
C ASP A 5 9.89 -20.86 16.62
N VAL A 6 9.38 -20.52 17.80
CA VAL A 6 10.06 -19.64 18.77
C VAL A 6 11.25 -20.35 19.40
N VAL A 7 11.11 -21.64 19.73
CA VAL A 7 12.21 -22.50 20.22
C VAL A 7 13.36 -22.52 19.21
N ALA A 8 13.04 -22.85 17.96
CA ALA A 8 14.05 -22.95 16.91
C ALA A 8 14.77 -21.60 16.65
N LEU A 9 14.07 -20.49 16.76
CA LEU A 9 14.64 -19.14 16.65
C LEU A 9 15.63 -18.85 17.75
N THR A 10 15.26 -19.15 19.00
CA THR A 10 16.12 -18.90 20.15
C THR A 10 17.34 -19.80 20.14
N GLN A 11 17.20 -21.07 19.76
CA GLN A 11 18.31 -21.98 19.55
C GLN A 11 19.32 -21.44 18.54
N LYS A 12 18.82 -20.92 17.41
CA LYS A 12 19.69 -20.29 16.40
C LYS A 12 20.40 -19.05 16.91
N ALA A 13 19.72 -18.21 17.71
CA ALA A 13 20.35 -17.02 18.28
C ALA A 13 21.43 -17.39 19.30
N ILE A 14 21.19 -18.39 20.13
CA ILE A 14 22.18 -18.89 21.11
C ILE A 14 23.36 -19.57 20.38
N ALA A 15 23.12 -20.38 19.36
CA ALA A 15 24.17 -20.99 18.56
C ALA A 15 25.08 -19.96 17.87
N GLN A 16 24.51 -18.89 17.35
CA GLN A 16 25.27 -17.78 16.75
C GLN A 16 26.10 -16.99 17.79
N THR A 17 25.68 -16.99 19.04
CA THR A 17 26.31 -16.21 20.12
C THR A 17 27.40 -17.01 20.85
N MET A 18 27.10 -18.25 21.21
CA MET A 18 27.93 -19.10 22.07
C MET A 18 28.64 -20.20 21.30
N GLY A 19 28.28 -20.44 20.04
CA GLY A 19 28.79 -21.49 19.18
C GLY A 19 28.04 -22.82 19.28
N ASP A 20 28.24 -23.65 18.25
CA ASP A 20 27.50 -24.93 18.12
C ASP A 20 27.90 -25.94 19.23
N THR A 21 29.15 -25.92 19.69
CA THR A 21 29.62 -26.77 20.79
C THR A 21 28.88 -26.56 22.10
N TYR A 22 28.48 -25.29 22.39
CA TYR A 22 27.69 -24.97 23.55
C TYR A 22 26.26 -25.49 23.42
N MET A 23 25.70 -25.43 22.22
CA MET A 23 24.37 -25.99 21.92
C MET A 23 24.34 -27.51 22.03
N GLU A 24 25.40 -28.20 21.66
CA GLU A 24 25.54 -29.66 21.84
C GLU A 24 25.52 -30.07 23.32
N GLN A 25 26.10 -29.22 24.20
CA GLN A 25 26.10 -29.46 25.65
C GLN A 25 24.74 -29.23 26.31
N ILE A 26 24.01 -28.26 25.84
CA ILE A 26 22.68 -27.90 26.40
C ILE A 26 21.57 -28.82 25.86
N GLY A 27 21.68 -29.27 24.62
CA GLY A 27 20.65 -30.06 23.93
C GLY A 27 19.43 -29.21 23.50
N ASP A 28 18.25 -29.84 23.48
CA ASP A 28 17.02 -29.18 23.07
C ASP A 28 16.48 -28.26 24.17
N LEU A 29 16.45 -26.96 23.92
CA LEU A 29 15.89 -25.95 24.84
C LEU A 29 14.43 -26.22 25.23
N GLY A 30 13.66 -26.85 24.34
CA GLY A 30 12.26 -27.20 24.61
C GLY A 30 12.10 -28.34 25.61
N ALA A 31 13.16 -29.10 25.88
CA ALA A 31 13.19 -30.22 26.82
C ALA A 31 13.79 -29.88 28.19
N LEU A 32 14.30 -28.64 28.36
CA LEU A 32 14.92 -28.20 29.62
C LEU A 32 13.88 -27.79 30.67
N ASP A 33 14.18 -28.10 31.93
CA ASP A 33 13.43 -27.57 33.07
C ASP A 33 13.64 -26.04 33.19
N SER A 34 12.66 -25.34 33.75
CA SER A 34 12.66 -23.89 33.93
C SER A 34 13.90 -23.34 34.65
N TYR A 35 14.46 -24.07 35.61
CA TYR A 35 15.70 -23.68 36.34
C TYR A 35 16.93 -23.75 35.42
N LYS A 36 17.08 -24.82 34.63
CA LYS A 36 18.18 -24.98 33.69
C LYS A 36 18.12 -23.93 32.57
N LEU A 37 16.93 -23.63 32.11
CA LEU A 37 16.73 -22.58 31.11
C LEU A 37 17.11 -21.18 31.63
N ALA A 38 16.78 -20.88 32.89
CA ALA A 38 17.18 -19.65 33.55
C ALA A 38 18.71 -19.55 33.70
N ASP A 39 19.38 -20.67 33.96
CA ASP A 39 20.86 -20.71 34.06
C ASP A 39 21.51 -20.49 32.67
N VAL A 40 21.02 -21.12 31.62
CA VAL A 40 21.46 -20.87 30.24
C VAL A 40 21.24 -19.40 29.87
N GLY A 41 20.11 -18.82 30.22
CA GLY A 41 19.83 -17.40 29.99
C GLY A 41 20.83 -16.50 30.71
N ARG A 42 21.17 -16.80 31.95
CA ARG A 42 22.17 -16.05 32.70
C ARG A 42 23.58 -16.18 32.14
N GLU A 43 23.98 -17.38 31.70
CA GLU A 43 25.28 -17.60 31.05
C GLU A 43 25.41 -16.84 29.75
N VAL A 44 24.40 -16.87 28.91
CA VAL A 44 24.35 -16.11 27.64
C VAL A 44 24.47 -14.61 27.91
N LEU A 45 23.80 -14.09 28.92
CA LEU A 45 23.84 -12.66 29.29
C LEU A 45 25.14 -12.28 30.01
N ALA A 46 25.74 -13.17 30.81
CA ALA A 46 26.94 -12.92 31.61
C ALA A 46 28.25 -12.98 30.80
N ALA A 47 28.30 -13.77 29.74
CA ALA A 47 29.53 -14.06 28.99
C ALA A 47 30.04 -12.88 28.10
N GLY A 48 29.55 -11.66 28.31
CA GLY A 48 29.93 -10.51 27.45
C GLY A 48 29.38 -10.58 26.02
N THR A 49 28.54 -11.56 25.74
CA THR A 49 27.97 -11.87 24.42
C THR A 49 26.61 -11.21 24.19
N ARG A 50 26.16 -10.37 25.12
CA ARG A 50 24.85 -9.67 25.06
C ARG A 50 24.60 -8.96 23.77
N GLU A 51 25.61 -8.21 23.31
CA GLU A 51 25.50 -7.45 22.06
C GLU A 51 25.32 -8.38 20.87
N VAL A 52 26.07 -9.49 20.84
CA VAL A 52 26.01 -10.47 19.75
C VAL A 52 24.69 -11.22 19.79
N PHE A 53 24.23 -11.63 20.97
CA PHE A 53 22.94 -12.30 21.16
C PHE A 53 21.76 -11.40 20.74
N SER A 54 21.77 -10.15 21.22
CA SER A 54 20.74 -9.17 20.85
C SER A 54 20.71 -8.92 19.34
N LYS A 55 21.88 -8.69 18.71
CA LYS A 55 22.01 -8.53 17.26
C LYS A 55 21.57 -9.77 16.48
N ALA A 56 21.90 -10.97 16.95
CA ALA A 56 21.50 -12.23 16.33
C ALA A 56 19.98 -12.40 16.40
N LEU A 57 19.37 -12.14 17.55
CA LEU A 57 17.93 -12.24 17.77
C LEU A 57 17.15 -11.25 16.89
N ILE A 58 17.61 -10.00 16.80
CA ILE A 58 17.04 -8.97 15.92
C ILE A 58 17.16 -9.36 14.47
N SER A 59 18.35 -9.80 14.05
CA SER A 59 18.59 -10.23 12.66
C SER A 59 17.67 -11.38 12.24
N LEU A 60 17.39 -12.32 13.14
CA LEU A 60 16.47 -13.42 12.90
C LEU A 60 15.01 -12.94 12.86
N MET A 61 14.64 -12.00 13.74
CA MET A 61 13.30 -11.37 13.74
C MET A 61 13.07 -10.58 12.46
N ALA A 62 14.03 -9.75 12.05
CA ALA A 62 13.93 -8.95 10.83
C ALA A 62 13.78 -9.82 9.57
N LYS A 63 14.58 -10.88 9.44
CA LYS A 63 14.46 -11.83 8.31
C LYS A 63 13.11 -12.54 8.22
N MET A 64 12.45 -12.78 9.35
CA MET A 64 11.13 -13.42 9.37
C MET A 64 9.99 -12.44 9.07
N GLU A 65 10.17 -11.14 9.33
CA GLU A 65 9.15 -10.12 9.03
C GLU A 65 9.00 -9.85 7.55
N ILE A 66 10.04 -9.95 6.75
CA ILE A 66 10.01 -9.65 5.31
C ILE A 66 9.01 -10.53 4.57
N ASP A 67 8.92 -11.83 4.88
CA ASP A 67 8.03 -12.76 4.20
C ASP A 67 6.55 -12.63 4.60
N GLU A 68 6.24 -12.17 5.80
CA GLU A 68 4.88 -12.05 6.31
C GLU A 68 4.21 -10.68 6.00
N ARG A 69 4.98 -9.68 5.55
CA ARG A 69 4.49 -8.32 5.25
C ARG A 69 3.46 -8.24 4.12
N ARG A 70 3.38 -9.23 3.28
CA ARG A 70 2.51 -9.25 2.10
C ARG A 70 1.03 -9.46 2.40
N TYR A 71 0.62 -9.77 3.64
CA TYR A 71 -0.68 -10.39 3.90
C TYR A 71 -1.62 -9.68 4.89
N THR A 72 -1.30 -8.53 5.49
CA THR A 72 -2.06 -8.00 6.61
C THR A 72 -2.44 -6.51 6.51
N GLY A 73 -2.88 -6.04 5.36
CA GLY A 73 -3.42 -4.69 5.20
C GLY A 73 -4.76 -4.69 4.49
N GLU A 74 -5.57 -3.66 4.68
CA GLU A 74 -6.82 -3.45 3.95
C GLU A 74 -6.54 -3.22 2.46
N ILE A 75 -5.46 -2.49 2.16
CA ILE A 75 -5.03 -2.13 0.81
C ILE A 75 -3.85 -3.01 0.42
N LYS A 76 -3.97 -3.70 -0.71
CA LYS A 76 -2.93 -4.56 -1.29
C LYS A 76 -2.60 -4.20 -2.73
N SER A 77 -3.57 -3.64 -3.44
CA SER A 77 -3.50 -3.37 -4.88
C SER A 77 -2.39 -2.42 -5.31
N ILE A 78 -1.94 -1.55 -4.40
CA ILE A 78 -0.87 -0.57 -4.68
C ILE A 78 0.54 -1.04 -4.28
N PHE A 79 0.66 -2.21 -3.62
CA PHE A 79 1.99 -2.73 -3.28
C PHE A 79 2.63 -3.40 -4.49
N VAL A 80 3.76 -2.84 -4.92
CA VAL A 80 4.56 -3.35 -6.04
C VAL A 80 5.70 -4.20 -5.50
N ASN A 81 6.07 -5.26 -6.22
CA ASN A 81 7.20 -6.10 -5.85
C ASN A 81 8.51 -5.32 -5.88
N ASN A 82 9.39 -5.70 -4.98
CA ASN A 82 10.67 -5.07 -4.73
C ASN A 82 11.54 -4.98 -5.99
N PHE A 83 12.10 -3.81 -6.24
CA PHE A 83 13.18 -3.65 -7.21
C PHE A 83 14.51 -3.98 -6.49
N ASP A 84 15.19 -5.03 -6.89
CA ASP A 84 16.41 -5.48 -6.24
C ASP A 84 17.58 -4.50 -6.42
N TRP A 85 17.48 -3.57 -7.39
CA TRP A 85 18.56 -2.65 -7.76
C TRP A 85 18.03 -1.25 -8.06
N GLY A 86 18.60 -0.24 -7.42
CA GLY A 86 18.39 1.17 -7.72
C GLY A 86 17.50 1.93 -6.74
N GLY A 87 17.73 3.22 -6.59
CA GLY A 87 16.97 4.15 -5.73
C GLY A 87 15.90 4.93 -6.48
N PHE A 88 15.75 4.76 -7.79
CA PHE A 88 14.76 5.43 -8.63
C PHE A 88 14.15 4.44 -9.62
N VAL A 89 12.95 4.75 -10.07
CA VAL A 89 12.23 3.98 -11.09
C VAL A 89 12.08 4.86 -12.31
N GLU A 90 12.59 4.40 -13.44
CA GLU A 90 12.39 5.03 -14.73
C GLU A 90 11.31 4.26 -15.50
N ARG A 91 10.33 4.99 -16.01
CA ARG A 91 9.31 4.45 -16.92
C ARG A 91 9.46 5.08 -18.27
N VAL A 92 9.51 4.26 -19.30
CA VAL A 92 9.57 4.67 -20.70
C VAL A 92 8.22 4.36 -21.35
N TYR A 93 7.63 5.35 -21.99
CA TYR A 93 6.35 5.27 -22.67
C TYR A 93 6.56 5.44 -24.16
N PHE A 94 5.84 4.63 -24.93
CA PHE A 94 5.80 4.75 -26.37
C PHE A 94 4.46 5.36 -26.78
N THR A 95 4.51 6.40 -27.60
CA THR A 95 3.30 6.93 -28.24
C THR A 95 3.01 6.15 -29.52
N PRO A 96 1.74 5.97 -29.90
CA PRO A 96 1.40 5.31 -31.16
C PRO A 96 2.00 6.04 -32.35
N ASP A 97 2.47 5.29 -33.32
CA ASP A 97 2.93 5.83 -34.59
C ASP A 97 1.76 6.37 -35.42
N GLN A 98 2.05 7.29 -36.31
CA GLN A 98 1.05 7.84 -37.23
C GLN A 98 0.60 6.77 -38.20
N ILE A 99 -0.72 6.61 -38.37
CA ILE A 99 -1.29 5.84 -39.47
C ILE A 99 -1.37 6.76 -40.69
N ILE A 100 -0.72 6.39 -41.76
CA ILE A 100 -0.69 7.13 -43.02
C ILE A 100 -1.39 6.30 -44.06
N GLU A 101 -2.15 6.96 -44.93
CA GLU A 101 -2.77 6.31 -46.07
C GLU A 101 -1.70 5.69 -46.99
N ASP A 102 -1.89 4.43 -47.37
CA ASP A 102 -0.91 3.70 -48.17
C ASP A 102 -1.21 3.93 -49.68
N ASP A 103 -0.36 4.78 -50.27
CA ASP A 103 -0.44 5.10 -51.71
C ASP A 103 -0.09 3.93 -52.61
N MET A 104 0.47 2.84 -52.06
CA MET A 104 0.87 1.65 -52.83
C MET A 104 -0.29 0.99 -53.61
N TRP A 105 -1.49 1.11 -53.06
CA TRP A 105 -2.70 0.51 -53.67
C TRP A 105 -3.35 1.36 -54.76
N ASN A 106 -2.98 2.66 -54.85
CA ASN A 106 -3.58 3.65 -55.77
C ASN A 106 -2.50 4.46 -56.51
N LEU A 107 -1.48 3.79 -57.06
CA LEU A 107 -0.40 4.44 -57.79
C LEU A 107 -0.90 5.15 -59.05
N VAL A 108 -0.66 6.45 -59.12
CA VAL A 108 -0.99 7.29 -60.30
C VAL A 108 0.31 7.70 -60.96
N ASN A 109 0.38 7.48 -62.31
CA ASN A 109 1.55 7.83 -63.09
C ASN A 109 1.80 9.37 -63.06
N GLY A 110 3.02 9.79 -62.73
CA GLY A 110 3.42 11.20 -62.65
C GLY A 110 3.19 11.86 -61.27
N THR A 111 2.71 11.11 -60.27
CA THR A 111 2.55 11.63 -58.91
C THR A 111 3.83 11.39 -58.11
N VAL A 112 4.26 12.40 -57.32
CA VAL A 112 5.36 12.28 -56.37
C VAL A 112 4.79 11.88 -55.01
N TYR A 113 5.22 10.71 -54.48
CA TYR A 113 4.80 10.19 -53.21
C TYR A 113 5.80 10.69 -52.11
N GLU A 114 5.42 11.75 -51.42
CA GLU A 114 6.29 12.42 -50.45
C GLU A 114 6.70 11.55 -49.25
N ASN A 115 5.86 10.56 -48.91
CA ASN A 115 6.10 9.72 -47.73
C ASN A 115 7.21 8.68 -47.93
N SER A 116 7.64 8.40 -49.16
CA SER A 116 8.64 7.35 -49.43
C SER A 116 10.05 7.66 -48.96
N LEU A 117 10.35 8.93 -48.66
CA LEU A 117 11.66 9.40 -48.20
C LEU A 117 11.59 10.09 -46.80
N LYS A 118 10.43 10.05 -46.14
CA LYS A 118 10.22 10.69 -44.86
C LYS A 118 10.70 9.77 -43.74
N PHE A 119 11.51 10.27 -42.85
CA PHE A 119 11.86 9.60 -41.58
C PHE A 119 10.74 9.82 -40.59
N PHE A 120 10.16 8.75 -40.06
CA PHE A 120 9.14 8.78 -39.02
C PHE A 120 9.83 8.52 -37.67
N GLU A 121 9.91 9.53 -36.86
CA GLU A 121 10.52 9.44 -35.54
C GLU A 121 9.56 8.80 -34.55
N PRO A 122 9.94 7.69 -33.88
CA PRO A 122 9.09 7.06 -32.86
C PRO A 122 8.95 7.99 -31.66
N GLY A 123 7.72 8.17 -31.21
CA GLY A 123 7.46 8.97 -30.03
C GLY A 123 7.80 8.20 -28.75
N VAL A 124 8.80 8.69 -28.01
CA VAL A 124 9.24 8.11 -26.75
C VAL A 124 9.25 9.19 -25.67
N LYS A 125 8.61 8.91 -24.53
CA LYS A 125 8.66 9.76 -23.34
C LYS A 125 9.20 8.95 -22.18
N ALA A 126 9.97 9.57 -21.29
CA ALA A 126 10.47 8.96 -20.07
C ALA A 126 10.08 9.80 -18.86
N LYS A 127 9.73 9.12 -17.75
CA LYS A 127 9.44 9.75 -16.47
C LYS A 127 10.22 9.03 -15.37
N ILE A 128 10.93 9.79 -14.55
CA ILE A 128 11.75 9.27 -13.46
C ILE A 128 11.03 9.54 -12.13
N PHE A 129 10.92 8.52 -11.29
CA PHE A 129 10.36 8.59 -9.94
C PHE A 129 11.49 8.37 -8.95
N GLU A 130 11.92 9.45 -8.27
CA GLU A 130 13.04 9.44 -7.32
C GLU A 130 12.57 9.56 -5.87
N GLU A 131 11.27 9.69 -5.64
CA GLU A 131 10.77 9.97 -4.31
C GLU A 131 10.80 8.73 -3.42
N ALA A 132 11.65 8.81 -2.39
CA ALA A 132 11.78 7.81 -1.35
C ALA A 132 11.58 8.45 0.02
N LYS A 133 10.84 7.78 0.90
CA LYS A 133 10.66 8.20 2.28
C LYS A 133 11.17 7.14 3.23
N GLY A 134 12.13 7.52 4.06
CA GLY A 134 12.64 6.69 5.13
C GLY A 134 11.87 6.92 6.42
N PHE A 135 11.58 5.84 7.14
CA PHE A 135 11.10 5.90 8.51
C PHE A 135 11.80 4.85 9.38
N MET A 136 11.72 5.05 10.67
CA MET A 136 12.44 4.27 11.66
C MET A 136 11.46 3.85 12.76
N ILE A 137 11.49 2.56 13.09
CA ILE A 137 10.75 2.03 14.23
C ILE A 137 11.74 1.80 15.36
N PRO A 138 11.75 2.65 16.40
CA PRO A 138 12.61 2.48 17.56
C PRO A 138 12.04 1.41 18.49
N SER A 139 12.94 0.69 19.14
CA SER A 139 12.60 -0.35 20.08
C SER A 139 13.70 -0.40 21.14
N SER A 140 13.34 -0.39 22.41
CA SER A 140 14.30 -0.44 23.52
C SER A 140 14.03 -1.65 24.40
N TRP A 141 15.09 -2.24 24.93
CA TRP A 141 14.98 -3.26 25.95
C TRP A 141 16.01 -3.01 27.07
N SER A 142 15.58 -3.25 28.30
CA SER A 142 16.49 -3.27 29.43
C SER A 142 16.96 -4.70 29.69
N GLU A 143 18.12 -4.82 30.34
CA GLU A 143 18.65 -6.11 30.76
C GLU A 143 17.71 -6.83 31.74
N ASP A 144 17.06 -6.06 32.60
CA ASP A 144 16.14 -6.61 33.61
C ASP A 144 14.92 -7.26 32.95
N VAL A 145 14.38 -6.67 31.87
CA VAL A 145 13.29 -7.27 31.09
C VAL A 145 13.72 -8.57 30.41
N LEU A 146 14.97 -8.63 29.93
CA LEU A 146 15.51 -9.87 29.36
C LEU A 146 15.71 -10.95 30.43
N LYS A 147 16.17 -10.59 31.62
CA LYS A 147 16.31 -11.54 32.74
C LYS A 147 14.95 -12.05 33.21
N GLU A 148 13.93 -11.21 33.28
CA GLU A 148 12.57 -11.62 33.59
C GLU A 148 12.01 -12.56 32.53
N ALA A 149 12.31 -12.32 31.25
CA ALA A 149 11.89 -13.21 30.15
C ALA A 149 12.49 -14.62 30.24
N PHE A 150 13.59 -14.83 30.93
CA PHE A 150 14.21 -16.13 31.18
C PHE A 150 13.73 -16.84 32.46
N HIS A 151 12.70 -16.37 33.12
CA HIS A 151 12.09 -17.03 34.28
C HIS A 151 11.48 -18.39 33.92
N GLY A 152 11.13 -18.60 32.65
CA GLY A 152 10.65 -19.86 32.13
C GLY A 152 10.57 -19.82 30.60
N TRP A 153 10.62 -20.99 29.98
CA TRP A 153 10.55 -21.14 28.54
C TRP A 153 9.28 -20.51 27.96
N GLU A 154 8.13 -20.71 28.62
CA GLU A 154 6.86 -20.17 28.17
C GLU A 154 6.83 -18.64 28.22
N GLU A 155 7.42 -18.02 29.26
CA GLU A 155 7.47 -16.58 29.41
C GLU A 155 8.39 -15.94 28.37
N MET A 156 9.55 -16.56 28.12
CA MET A 156 10.45 -16.16 27.04
C MET A 156 9.77 -16.26 25.67
N GLY A 157 9.08 -17.37 25.40
CA GLY A 157 8.33 -17.56 24.16
C GLY A 157 7.24 -16.51 23.97
N ARG A 158 6.50 -16.19 25.03
CA ARG A 158 5.47 -15.14 25.02
C ARG A 158 6.07 -13.75 24.79
N PHE A 159 7.17 -13.45 25.45
CA PHE A 159 7.86 -12.17 25.30
C PHE A 159 8.35 -11.97 23.85
N LEU A 160 9.06 -12.93 23.28
CA LEU A 160 9.57 -12.86 21.92
C LEU A 160 8.44 -12.79 20.88
N SER A 161 7.40 -13.59 21.08
CA SER A 161 6.21 -13.58 20.21
C SER A 161 5.46 -12.26 20.29
N GLY A 162 5.25 -11.72 21.52
CA GLY A 162 4.60 -10.43 21.72
C GLY A 162 5.39 -9.27 21.09
N ARG A 163 6.71 -9.29 21.28
CA ARG A 163 7.60 -8.28 20.71
C ARG A 163 7.57 -8.28 19.19
N ARG A 164 7.71 -9.44 18.58
CA ARG A 164 7.60 -9.62 17.13
C ARG A 164 6.25 -9.16 16.59
N THR A 165 5.16 -9.54 17.26
CA THR A 165 3.81 -9.12 16.86
C THR A 165 3.68 -7.59 16.93
N MET A 166 4.25 -6.94 17.94
CA MET A 166 4.22 -5.49 18.11
C MET A 166 4.98 -4.77 16.99
N VAL A 167 6.21 -5.19 16.67
CA VAL A 167 7.01 -4.60 15.59
C VAL A 167 6.31 -4.80 14.23
N ARG A 168 5.76 -6.00 13.99
CA ARG A 168 4.99 -6.29 12.78
C ARG A 168 3.76 -5.38 12.64
N ASN A 169 2.97 -5.25 13.70
CA ASN A 169 1.79 -4.39 13.69
C ASN A 169 2.17 -2.93 13.42
N THR A 170 3.22 -2.42 14.06
CA THR A 170 3.72 -1.06 13.85
C THR A 170 4.16 -0.85 12.40
N LEU A 171 4.89 -1.81 11.83
CA LEU A 171 5.31 -1.76 10.43
C LEU A 171 4.12 -1.76 9.48
N THR A 172 3.16 -2.68 9.70
CA THR A 172 1.96 -2.77 8.88
C THR A 172 1.14 -1.47 8.93
N LEU A 173 0.98 -0.89 10.13
CA LEU A 173 0.30 0.40 10.31
C LEU A 173 1.00 1.53 9.55
N ALA A 174 2.34 1.60 9.63
CA ALA A 174 3.10 2.60 8.90
C ALA A 174 2.93 2.45 7.38
N LEU A 175 3.08 1.24 6.85
CA LEU A 175 2.89 0.97 5.41
C LEU A 175 1.47 1.26 4.95
N GLN A 176 0.44 0.89 5.72
CA GLN A 176 -0.94 1.22 5.41
C GLN A 176 -1.20 2.73 5.44
N SER A 177 -0.59 3.46 6.39
CA SER A 177 -0.69 4.93 6.41
C SER A 177 -0.11 5.56 5.15
N TYR A 178 1.03 5.09 4.65
CA TYR A 178 1.58 5.53 3.37
C TYR A 178 0.70 5.14 2.18
N ALA A 179 0.08 3.96 2.22
CA ALA A 179 -0.87 3.53 1.21
C ALA A 179 -2.08 4.46 1.13
N HIS A 180 -2.69 4.79 2.26
CA HIS A 180 -3.79 5.76 2.34
C HIS A 180 -3.37 7.15 1.84
N MET A 181 -2.18 7.61 2.21
CA MET A 181 -1.64 8.89 1.73
C MET A 181 -1.50 8.88 0.20
N LEU A 182 -0.95 7.83 -0.37
CA LEU A 182 -0.75 7.71 -1.83
C LEU A 182 -2.09 7.70 -2.58
N ILE A 183 -3.09 6.95 -2.08
CA ILE A 183 -4.45 6.94 -2.64
C ILE A 183 -5.09 8.33 -2.55
N SER A 184 -4.96 8.99 -1.40
CA SER A 184 -5.48 10.36 -1.23
C SER A 184 -4.85 11.34 -2.23
N CYS A 185 -3.53 11.22 -2.48
CA CYS A 185 -2.85 11.99 -3.52
C CYS A 185 -3.37 11.64 -4.92
N GLY A 186 -3.61 10.36 -5.20
CA GLY A 186 -4.19 9.91 -6.47
C GLY A 186 -5.60 10.47 -6.70
N ILE A 187 -6.45 10.46 -5.68
CA ILE A 187 -7.79 11.04 -5.71
C ILE A 187 -7.71 12.55 -5.99
N ALA A 188 -6.82 13.28 -5.32
CA ALA A 188 -6.66 14.71 -5.54
C ALA A 188 -6.15 15.02 -6.96
N VAL A 189 -5.22 14.22 -7.49
CA VAL A 189 -4.77 14.34 -8.88
C VAL A 189 -5.92 14.08 -9.85
N SER A 190 -6.73 13.06 -9.60
CA SER A 190 -7.91 12.75 -10.42
C SER A 190 -8.89 13.91 -10.46
N ILE A 191 -9.17 14.55 -9.34
CA ILE A 191 -10.18 15.63 -9.24
C ILE A 191 -9.60 16.96 -9.73
N ALA A 192 -8.42 17.37 -9.24
CA ALA A 192 -7.94 18.74 -9.39
C ALA A 192 -6.96 18.93 -10.56
N LYS A 193 -6.31 17.86 -11.06
CA LYS A 193 -5.33 17.95 -12.15
C LYS A 193 -5.87 17.40 -13.47
N THR A 194 -6.46 16.21 -13.45
CA THR A 194 -6.90 15.53 -14.67
C THR A 194 -8.39 15.69 -14.93
N GLU A 195 -9.13 16.24 -13.98
CA GLU A 195 -10.60 16.44 -14.07
C GLU A 195 -11.35 15.12 -14.39
N ASN A 196 -10.81 13.99 -13.94
CA ASN A 196 -11.36 12.65 -14.17
C ASN A 196 -12.27 12.19 -13.00
N ALA A 197 -13.03 13.10 -12.42
CA ALA A 197 -14.01 12.78 -11.38
C ALA A 197 -15.37 12.44 -11.98
N VAL A 198 -16.01 11.40 -11.44
CA VAL A 198 -17.42 11.09 -11.72
C VAL A 198 -18.26 11.72 -10.61
N HIS A 199 -19.08 12.71 -10.97
CA HIS A 199 -19.93 13.47 -10.06
C HIS A 199 -21.27 12.74 -9.85
N LEU A 200 -21.31 11.87 -8.85
CA LEU A 200 -22.44 10.96 -8.63
C LEU A 200 -23.75 11.68 -8.30
N HIS A 201 -23.70 12.77 -7.49
CA HIS A 201 -24.90 13.54 -7.14
C HIS A 201 -25.49 14.21 -8.38
N THR A 202 -24.65 14.94 -9.13
CA THR A 202 -25.07 15.65 -10.34
C THR A 202 -25.66 14.70 -11.37
N GLU A 203 -25.04 13.56 -11.62
CA GLU A 203 -25.50 12.56 -12.57
C GLU A 203 -26.79 11.86 -12.10
N ALA A 204 -26.89 11.52 -10.80
CA ALA A 204 -28.08 10.89 -10.24
C ALA A 204 -29.28 11.86 -10.17
N LEU A 205 -29.03 13.15 -9.91
CA LEU A 205 -30.05 14.20 -9.96
C LEU A 205 -30.59 14.37 -11.39
N ALA A 206 -29.71 14.43 -12.37
CA ALA A 206 -30.11 14.49 -13.79
C ALA A 206 -30.91 13.26 -14.24
N ALA A 207 -30.64 12.09 -13.65
CA ALA A 207 -31.39 10.86 -13.88
C ALA A 207 -32.71 10.78 -13.09
N GLY A 208 -33.00 11.74 -12.21
CA GLY A 208 -34.18 11.75 -11.35
C GLY A 208 -34.19 10.68 -10.26
N ILE A 209 -33.00 10.21 -9.84
CA ILE A 209 -32.82 9.13 -8.84
C ILE A 209 -32.75 9.72 -7.43
N VAL A 210 -32.14 10.89 -7.28
CA VAL A 210 -32.02 11.64 -6.02
C VAL A 210 -32.65 13.02 -6.16
N GLU A 211 -33.02 13.65 -5.04
CA GLU A 211 -33.52 15.02 -5.00
C GLU A 211 -32.39 16.00 -4.67
N GLU A 212 -32.61 17.29 -5.00
CA GLU A 212 -31.65 18.34 -4.66
C GLU A 212 -31.51 18.45 -3.13
N GLY A 213 -30.25 18.48 -2.65
CA GLY A 213 -29.96 18.54 -1.21
C GLY A 213 -29.96 17.18 -0.50
N THR A 214 -30.13 16.05 -1.21
CA THR A 214 -29.97 14.72 -0.63
C THR A 214 -28.50 14.51 -0.21
N THR A 215 -28.26 14.17 1.05
CA THR A 215 -26.91 13.89 1.56
C THR A 215 -26.39 12.55 1.06
N PHE A 216 -25.05 12.37 1.05
CA PHE A 216 -24.44 11.11 0.64
C PHE A 216 -24.97 9.90 1.42
N GLU A 217 -25.15 10.05 2.73
CA GLU A 217 -25.67 8.96 3.58
C GLU A 217 -27.14 8.63 3.27
N GLU A 218 -27.95 9.60 2.91
CA GLU A 218 -29.34 9.39 2.49
C GLU A 218 -29.39 8.72 1.12
N ALA A 219 -28.58 9.17 0.18
CA ALA A 219 -28.47 8.57 -1.15
C ALA A 219 -28.08 7.08 -1.08
N LEU A 220 -27.16 6.70 -0.18
CA LEU A 220 -26.77 5.30 0.03
C LEU A 220 -27.93 4.41 0.53
N LYS A 221 -28.99 4.97 1.11
CA LYS A 221 -30.19 4.22 1.52
C LYS A 221 -31.16 3.96 0.36
N ILE A 222 -31.01 4.70 -0.74
CA ILE A 222 -31.85 4.58 -1.95
C ILE A 222 -31.34 3.43 -2.81
N GLU A 223 -32.19 2.43 -3.04
CA GLU A 223 -31.83 1.25 -3.85
C GLU A 223 -31.48 1.62 -5.29
N ALA A 224 -32.28 2.51 -5.91
CA ALA A 224 -32.06 2.98 -7.27
C ALA A 224 -30.69 3.68 -7.42
N PHE A 225 -30.26 4.44 -6.42
CA PHE A 225 -28.94 5.08 -6.42
C PHE A 225 -27.81 4.05 -6.35
N ASN A 226 -27.94 3.02 -5.52
CA ASN A 226 -26.93 1.97 -5.42
C ASN A 226 -26.77 1.19 -6.75
N LEU A 227 -27.89 0.87 -7.43
CA LEU A 227 -27.85 0.24 -8.75
C LEU A 227 -27.24 1.15 -9.82
N PHE A 228 -27.60 2.43 -9.81
CA PHE A 228 -27.00 3.43 -10.68
C PHE A 228 -25.49 3.53 -10.47
N PHE A 229 -25.04 3.60 -9.22
CA PHE A 229 -23.63 3.70 -8.91
C PHE A 229 -22.85 2.44 -9.32
N MET A 230 -23.37 1.24 -9.06
CA MET A 230 -22.78 -0.02 -9.54
C MET A 230 -22.62 -0.04 -11.06
N LYS A 231 -23.68 0.37 -11.77
CA LYS A 231 -23.66 0.50 -13.22
C LYS A 231 -22.59 1.48 -13.69
N ARG A 232 -22.47 2.62 -13.02
CA ARG A 232 -21.50 3.66 -13.36
C ARG A 232 -20.06 3.20 -13.15
N ILE A 233 -19.78 2.42 -12.10
CA ILE A 233 -18.47 1.78 -11.90
C ILE A 233 -18.16 0.82 -13.05
N ALA A 234 -19.11 -0.05 -13.42
CA ALA A 234 -18.91 -1.02 -14.50
C ALA A 234 -18.66 -0.33 -15.84
N GLU A 235 -19.43 0.71 -16.16
CA GLU A 235 -19.24 1.52 -17.38
C GLU A 235 -17.85 2.18 -17.41
N THR A 236 -17.45 2.81 -16.32
CA THR A 236 -16.12 3.45 -16.20
C THR A 236 -15.00 2.45 -16.42
N ARG A 237 -15.08 1.26 -15.82
CA ARG A 237 -14.10 0.20 -16.04
C ARG A 237 -14.07 -0.27 -17.50
N GLY A 238 -15.22 -0.34 -18.16
CA GLY A 238 -15.31 -0.63 -19.60
C GLY A 238 -14.63 0.43 -20.45
N TYR A 239 -14.85 1.72 -20.15
CA TYR A 239 -14.20 2.81 -20.87
C TYR A 239 -12.69 2.87 -20.67
N LEU A 240 -12.17 2.48 -19.49
CA LEU A 240 -10.73 2.40 -19.25
C LEU A 240 -10.03 1.31 -20.08
N ALA A 241 -10.76 0.34 -20.59
CA ALA A 241 -10.22 -0.70 -21.45
C ALA A 241 -9.94 -0.19 -22.89
N ASP A 242 -10.58 0.91 -23.30
CA ASP A 242 -10.37 1.51 -24.60
C ASP A 242 -9.06 2.30 -24.63
N PHE A 243 -8.36 2.20 -25.77
CA PHE A 243 -7.10 2.90 -25.97
C PHE A 243 -7.32 4.39 -26.21
N GLY A 244 -6.91 5.23 -25.25
CA GLY A 244 -7.14 6.67 -25.33
C GLY A 244 -6.47 7.49 -24.24
N THR A 245 -6.72 8.79 -24.26
CA THR A 245 -6.21 9.77 -23.29
C THR A 245 -7.29 10.33 -22.37
N GLY A 246 -8.52 9.80 -22.45
CA GLY A 246 -9.70 10.40 -21.83
C GLY A 246 -9.73 10.34 -20.29
N PHE A 247 -8.91 9.49 -19.68
CA PHE A 247 -8.90 9.28 -18.22
C PHE A 247 -7.52 9.42 -17.58
N ASN A 248 -6.59 10.05 -18.30
CA ASN A 248 -5.25 10.34 -17.81
C ASN A 248 -4.91 11.84 -18.00
N ASN A 249 -3.64 12.21 -17.90
CA ASN A 249 -3.21 13.61 -18.08
C ASN A 249 -3.27 14.12 -19.54
N GLY A 250 -3.74 13.32 -20.48
CA GLY A 250 -3.87 13.69 -21.89
C GLY A 250 -2.58 13.61 -22.73
N GLU A 251 -1.45 13.27 -22.12
CA GLU A 251 -0.15 13.28 -22.82
C GLU A 251 0.14 12.01 -23.60
N ILE A 252 -0.29 10.86 -23.07
CA ILE A 252 0.04 9.53 -23.61
C ILE A 252 -1.24 8.69 -23.63
N PRO A 253 -1.66 8.16 -24.79
CA PRO A 253 -2.78 7.26 -24.84
C PRO A 253 -2.44 5.94 -24.17
N THR A 254 -3.32 5.51 -23.28
CA THR A 254 -3.17 4.27 -22.50
C THR A 254 -4.47 3.48 -22.50
N PHE A 255 -4.38 2.22 -22.13
CA PHE A 255 -5.52 1.35 -21.89
C PHE A 255 -5.26 0.51 -20.65
N THR A 256 -6.32 0.12 -19.97
CA THR A 256 -6.22 -0.68 -18.74
C THR A 256 -6.98 -1.98 -18.93
N GLN A 257 -6.29 -3.11 -18.91
CA GLN A 257 -6.93 -4.42 -18.97
C GLN A 257 -7.74 -4.67 -17.68
N GLU A 258 -8.74 -5.54 -17.75
CA GLU A 258 -9.62 -5.81 -16.62
C GLU A 258 -8.86 -6.30 -15.37
N GLU A 259 -7.82 -7.10 -15.55
CA GLU A 259 -6.97 -7.62 -14.48
C GLU A 259 -6.14 -6.53 -13.79
N ASP A 260 -5.73 -5.51 -14.56
CA ASP A 260 -4.92 -4.39 -14.13
C ASP A 260 -5.73 -3.26 -13.50
N ASN A 261 -7.04 -3.29 -13.71
CA ASN A 261 -7.96 -2.30 -13.17
C ASN A 261 -8.27 -2.60 -11.70
N LYS A 262 -7.85 -1.70 -10.82
CA LYS A 262 -8.07 -1.80 -9.38
C LYS A 262 -9.19 -0.87 -8.96
N LEU A 263 -10.05 -1.36 -8.07
CA LEU A 263 -11.16 -0.63 -7.50
C LEU A 263 -11.06 -0.65 -5.99
N ILE A 264 -11.14 0.52 -5.38
CA ILE A 264 -11.21 0.67 -3.92
C ILE A 264 -12.51 1.38 -3.58
N LEU A 265 -13.30 0.78 -2.70
CA LEU A 265 -14.59 1.30 -2.24
C LEU A 265 -14.50 1.75 -0.78
N LEU A 266 -15.23 2.80 -0.45
CA LEU A 266 -15.48 3.13 0.96
C LEU A 266 -16.35 2.04 1.60
N LYS A 267 -16.05 1.64 2.83
CA LYS A 267 -16.77 0.56 3.55
C LYS A 267 -18.27 0.81 3.67
N ALA A 268 -18.67 2.06 3.84
CA ALA A 268 -20.08 2.46 3.86
C ALA A 268 -20.80 2.12 2.55
N VAL A 269 -20.15 2.37 1.41
CA VAL A 269 -20.65 2.06 0.06
C VAL A 269 -20.77 0.54 -0.14
N GLU A 270 -19.72 -0.21 0.20
CA GLU A 270 -19.75 -1.68 0.13
C GLU A 270 -20.90 -2.26 0.94
N THR A 271 -21.07 -1.77 2.16
CA THR A 271 -22.15 -2.20 3.04
C THR A 271 -23.51 -1.93 2.42
N SER A 272 -23.70 -0.73 1.85
CA SER A 272 -24.95 -0.35 1.18
C SER A 272 -25.23 -1.24 -0.03
N PHE A 273 -24.23 -1.53 -0.86
CA PHE A 273 -24.35 -2.45 -1.99
C PHE A 273 -24.76 -3.84 -1.55
N LYS A 274 -24.15 -4.36 -0.48
CA LYS A 274 -24.49 -5.68 0.07
C LYS A 274 -25.90 -5.77 0.64
N PHE A 275 -26.39 -4.72 1.29
CA PHE A 275 -27.73 -4.72 1.88
C PHE A 275 -28.83 -4.49 0.84
N ASN A 276 -28.64 -3.57 -0.08
CA ASN A 276 -29.63 -3.20 -1.08
C ASN A 276 -29.61 -4.14 -2.31
N GLY A 277 -28.42 -4.58 -2.74
CA GLY A 277 -28.29 -5.53 -3.85
C GLY A 277 -28.81 -6.93 -3.55
N LYS A 278 -28.81 -7.36 -2.28
CA LYS A 278 -29.34 -8.67 -1.86
C LYS A 278 -30.86 -8.82 -1.99
N ARG A 279 -31.59 -7.71 -2.06
CA ARG A 279 -33.06 -7.74 -2.16
C ARG A 279 -33.57 -8.24 -3.52
N GLN A 280 -32.81 -8.03 -4.58
CA GLN A 280 -33.25 -8.33 -5.96
C GLN A 280 -32.59 -9.57 -6.58
N THR A 281 -31.42 -10.00 -6.10
CA THR A 281 -30.69 -11.11 -6.72
C THR A 281 -30.40 -12.23 -5.73
N TYR A 282 -30.91 -13.43 -6.02
CA TYR A 282 -30.56 -14.65 -5.30
C TYR A 282 -29.08 -15.10 -5.53
N ASN A 283 -28.39 -14.55 -6.52
CA ASN A 283 -26.99 -14.84 -6.87
C ASN A 283 -26.10 -13.60 -6.67
N LEU A 284 -25.39 -13.56 -5.55
CA LEU A 284 -24.39 -12.53 -5.24
C LEU A 284 -23.20 -12.50 -6.23
N ASP A 285 -22.94 -13.62 -6.91
CA ASP A 285 -21.86 -13.76 -7.89
C ASP A 285 -22.15 -13.03 -9.23
N GLN A 286 -23.35 -12.53 -9.42
CA GLN A 286 -23.75 -11.78 -10.62
C GLN A 286 -23.64 -10.26 -10.50
N ILE A 287 -23.30 -9.72 -9.32
CA ILE A 287 -22.97 -8.29 -9.19
C ILE A 287 -21.51 -8.12 -9.59
N GLY A 288 -21.27 -8.23 -10.90
CA GLY A 288 -19.94 -8.32 -11.46
C GLY A 288 -19.33 -6.97 -11.82
N PHE A 289 -18.82 -6.21 -10.86
CA PHE A 289 -17.82 -5.19 -11.19
C PHE A 289 -16.39 -5.65 -10.84
N GLY A 290 -16.15 -6.98 -10.80
CA GLY A 290 -14.84 -7.60 -10.62
C GLY A 290 -14.31 -7.54 -9.18
N THR A 291 -13.01 -7.75 -9.02
CA THR A 291 -12.34 -7.66 -7.72
C THR A 291 -12.22 -6.23 -7.24
N TYR A 292 -12.45 -6.00 -5.95
CA TYR A 292 -12.32 -4.70 -5.31
C TYR A 292 -11.74 -4.84 -3.90
N GLU A 293 -11.17 -3.76 -3.42
CA GLU A 293 -10.74 -3.61 -2.03
C GLU A 293 -11.61 -2.60 -1.32
N THR A 294 -11.64 -2.65 0.01
CA THR A 294 -12.44 -1.72 0.81
C THR A 294 -11.58 -1.03 1.84
N VAL A 295 -11.85 0.26 2.04
CA VAL A 295 -11.21 1.07 3.07
C VAL A 295 -12.26 1.61 4.03
N ALA A 296 -11.93 1.62 5.32
CA ALA A 296 -12.82 2.16 6.33
C ALA A 296 -12.91 3.71 6.24
N LYS A 297 -11.81 4.33 5.85
CA LYS A 297 -11.67 5.79 5.66
C LYS A 297 -10.57 6.06 4.63
N TRP A 298 -10.62 7.20 3.95
CA TRP A 298 -9.61 7.57 2.96
C TRP A 298 -8.32 8.06 3.59
N GLN A 299 -8.40 8.84 4.65
CA GLN A 299 -7.20 9.32 5.33
C GLN A 299 -6.60 8.26 6.25
N GLY A 300 -5.27 8.12 6.19
CA GLY A 300 -4.51 7.23 7.05
C GLY A 300 -4.51 7.68 8.52
N PHE A 301 -3.90 6.87 9.37
CA PHE A 301 -3.74 7.18 10.79
C PHE A 301 -2.76 8.35 10.98
N ALA A 302 -3.09 9.27 11.88
CA ALA A 302 -2.14 10.29 12.29
C ALA A 302 -0.94 9.63 13.00
N ALA A 303 0.26 10.15 12.76
CA ALA A 303 1.49 9.64 13.39
C ALA A 303 1.48 9.77 14.94
N SER A 304 0.60 10.61 15.50
CA SER A 304 0.43 10.82 16.94
C SER A 304 -0.36 9.73 17.65
N GLY A 305 -0.87 8.72 16.94
CA GLY A 305 -1.66 7.65 17.56
C GLY A 305 -3.05 8.04 18.06
N GLU A 306 -3.44 9.29 17.94
CA GLU A 306 -4.81 9.74 18.21
C GLU A 306 -5.73 9.35 17.05
N ASN A 307 -6.32 8.18 17.18
CA ASN A 307 -7.35 7.72 16.25
C ASN A 307 -8.71 8.30 16.66
N ASN A 308 -8.92 9.57 16.40
CA ASN A 308 -10.28 10.11 16.39
C ASN A 308 -10.99 9.57 15.16
N TYR A 309 -11.73 8.49 15.37
CA TYR A 309 -12.64 7.94 14.38
C TYR A 309 -13.86 8.88 14.33
N ASN A 310 -13.79 9.89 13.48
CA ASN A 310 -14.98 10.68 13.17
C ASN A 310 -15.65 10.06 11.94
N LEU A 311 -16.82 9.48 12.13
CA LEU A 311 -17.59 8.85 11.04
C LEU A 311 -18.00 9.87 9.98
N ASP A 312 -18.16 11.14 10.36
CA ASP A 312 -18.57 12.21 9.45
C ASP A 312 -17.49 12.57 8.41
N THR A 313 -16.22 12.23 8.69
CA THR A 313 -15.07 12.56 7.81
C THR A 313 -14.47 11.36 7.09
N VAL A 314 -15.10 10.18 7.14
CA VAL A 314 -14.55 8.97 6.51
C VAL A 314 -14.48 9.07 4.99
N SER A 315 -15.39 9.83 4.37
CA SER A 315 -15.46 10.10 2.93
C SER A 315 -14.62 11.29 2.47
N THR A 316 -13.92 11.98 3.39
CA THR A 316 -13.18 13.20 3.09
C THR A 316 -11.69 12.91 2.84
N VAL A 317 -11.12 13.57 1.83
CA VAL A 317 -9.68 13.62 1.57
C VAL A 317 -9.20 15.06 1.77
N MET A 318 -8.17 15.22 2.59
CA MET A 318 -7.50 16.50 2.82
C MET A 318 -6.01 16.37 2.55
N ILE A 319 -5.46 17.29 1.74
CA ILE A 319 -4.03 17.39 1.48
C ILE A 319 -3.59 18.78 1.88
N ALA A 320 -2.52 18.84 2.68
CA ALA A 320 -1.96 20.11 3.13
C ALA A 320 -1.44 20.95 1.95
N ALA A 321 -1.41 22.26 2.13
CA ALA A 321 -0.81 23.17 1.17
C ALA A 321 0.65 22.82 0.90
N ASP A 322 1.02 22.74 -0.38
CA ASP A 322 2.39 22.48 -0.83
C ASP A 322 2.87 23.60 -1.76
N SER A 323 3.79 24.43 -1.27
CA SER A 323 4.36 25.53 -2.03
C SER A 323 5.13 25.08 -3.28
N SER A 324 5.59 23.83 -3.30
CA SER A 324 6.32 23.24 -4.44
C SER A 324 5.40 22.69 -5.53
N ASN A 325 4.10 22.57 -5.25
CA ASN A 325 3.09 22.01 -6.16
C ASN A 325 3.52 20.68 -6.83
N LYS A 326 4.17 19.81 -6.08
CA LYS A 326 4.70 18.53 -6.59
C LYS A 326 3.64 17.63 -7.24
N LEU A 327 2.42 17.67 -6.72
CA LEU A 327 1.29 16.88 -7.25
C LEU A 327 0.62 17.55 -8.46
N GLY A 328 0.93 18.82 -8.74
CA GLY A 328 0.27 19.56 -9.82
C GLY A 328 -1.19 19.94 -9.55
N ILE A 329 -1.64 19.86 -8.29
CA ILE A 329 -3.02 20.18 -7.85
C ILE A 329 -3.18 21.62 -7.37
N GLY A 330 -2.15 22.44 -7.44
CA GLY A 330 -2.09 23.81 -6.90
C GLY A 330 -1.30 23.89 -5.60
N THR A 331 -1.05 25.11 -5.15
CA THR A 331 -0.26 25.40 -3.93
C THR A 331 -1.09 25.50 -2.66
N SER A 332 -2.42 25.58 -2.78
CA SER A 332 -3.37 25.65 -1.67
C SER A 332 -3.67 24.27 -1.10
N ALA A 333 -4.19 24.22 0.12
CA ALA A 333 -4.73 22.98 0.67
C ALA A 333 -5.90 22.47 -0.19
N PHE A 334 -5.90 21.18 -0.47
CA PHE A 334 -7.00 20.50 -1.16
C PHE A 334 -7.89 19.79 -0.15
N THR A 335 -9.19 19.98 -0.25
CA THR A 335 -10.19 19.26 0.56
C THR A 335 -11.36 18.88 -0.33
N GLN A 336 -11.71 17.60 -0.32
CA GLN A 336 -12.88 17.07 -1.02
C GLN A 336 -13.62 16.09 -0.11
N GLU A 337 -14.92 16.30 0.01
CA GLU A 337 -15.86 15.44 0.75
C GLU A 337 -16.61 14.52 -0.22
N GLY A 338 -17.32 13.53 0.32
CA GLY A 338 -18.21 12.67 -0.45
C GLY A 338 -17.50 11.68 -1.38
N ILE A 339 -16.23 11.34 -1.13
CA ILE A 339 -15.51 10.36 -1.96
C ILE A 339 -16.03 8.96 -1.66
N ALA A 340 -16.65 8.34 -2.67
CA ALA A 340 -17.30 7.04 -2.56
C ALA A 340 -16.38 5.88 -2.98
N ALA A 341 -15.62 6.07 -4.06
CA ALA A 341 -14.75 5.05 -4.65
C ALA A 341 -13.61 5.67 -5.46
N VAL A 342 -12.58 4.90 -5.73
CA VAL A 342 -11.55 5.21 -6.72
C VAL A 342 -11.27 3.99 -7.58
N CYS A 343 -11.18 4.20 -8.89
CA CYS A 343 -10.82 3.21 -9.90
C CYS A 343 -9.54 3.65 -10.59
N PHE A 344 -8.55 2.76 -10.72
CA PHE A 344 -7.24 3.13 -11.28
C PHE A 344 -6.51 1.95 -11.90
N ASP A 345 -5.60 2.24 -12.81
CA ASP A 345 -4.64 1.26 -13.34
C ASP A 345 -3.60 0.93 -12.26
N HIS A 346 -3.26 -0.35 -12.09
CA HIS A 346 -2.25 -0.77 -11.09
C HIS A 346 -0.89 -0.08 -11.28
N ARG A 347 -0.61 0.45 -12.46
CA ARG A 347 0.61 1.21 -12.77
C ARG A 347 0.52 2.67 -12.35
N ALA A 348 -0.68 3.22 -12.13
CA ALA A 348 -0.87 4.62 -11.77
C ALA A 348 -0.35 4.92 -10.35
N MET A 349 -0.53 3.98 -9.43
CA MET A 349 -0.09 4.13 -8.05
C MET A 349 0.70 2.91 -7.60
N GLY A 350 1.86 3.12 -6.99
CA GLY A 350 2.71 2.05 -6.50
C GLY A 350 3.45 2.41 -5.23
N LEU A 351 3.46 1.51 -4.25
CA LEU A 351 4.21 1.60 -3.02
C LEU A 351 5.18 0.42 -2.94
N CYS A 352 6.47 0.70 -2.87
CA CYS A 352 7.53 -0.31 -2.86
C CYS A 352 8.45 -0.12 -1.66
N PRO A 353 8.35 -0.94 -0.60
CA PRO A 353 9.37 -1.00 0.44
C PRO A 353 10.60 -1.73 -0.14
N TYR A 354 11.68 -1.00 -0.42
CA TYR A 354 12.82 -1.58 -1.14
C TYR A 354 14.07 -1.79 -0.30
N LYS A 355 14.21 -1.10 0.83
CA LYS A 355 15.39 -1.25 1.68
C LYS A 355 15.02 -1.31 3.14
N GLU A 356 15.57 -2.29 3.82
CA GLU A 356 15.42 -2.49 5.24
C GLU A 356 16.77 -2.72 5.89
N LYS A 357 17.00 -2.06 7.02
CA LYS A 357 18.21 -2.20 7.80
C LYS A 357 17.90 -2.10 9.28
N THR A 358 18.44 -3.01 10.07
CA THR A 358 18.39 -2.94 11.53
C THR A 358 19.73 -2.43 12.07
N THR A 359 19.67 -1.48 12.98
CA THR A 359 20.84 -0.98 13.74
C THR A 359 20.55 -1.04 15.23
N SER A 360 21.58 -1.24 16.03
CA SER A 360 21.46 -1.27 17.49
C SER A 360 22.51 -0.41 18.17
N ASN A 361 22.17 0.16 19.32
CA ASN A 361 23.06 0.99 20.14
C ASN A 361 22.82 0.67 21.62
N TYR A 362 23.89 0.45 22.38
CA TYR A 362 23.85 0.30 23.84
C TYR A 362 24.05 1.65 24.53
N VAL A 363 23.18 1.97 25.48
CA VAL A 363 23.24 3.17 26.30
C VAL A 363 23.74 2.80 27.67
N GLY A 364 25.06 2.92 27.92
CA GLY A 364 25.72 2.49 29.17
C GLY A 364 25.35 3.28 30.43
N SER A 365 24.79 4.50 30.25
CA SER A 365 24.36 5.32 31.39
C SER A 365 23.05 4.85 32.04
N ALA A 366 22.26 4.06 31.33
CA ALA A 366 20.93 3.61 31.75
C ALA A 366 20.69 2.11 31.51
N ASP A 367 21.73 1.37 31.15
CA ASP A 367 21.76 -0.09 30.97
C ASP A 367 20.62 -0.66 30.09
N PHE A 368 20.45 -0.05 28.91
CA PHE A 368 19.50 -0.53 27.94
C PHE A 368 20.03 -0.50 26.51
N TRP A 369 19.44 -1.30 25.66
CA TRP A 369 19.68 -1.35 24.23
C TRP A 369 18.59 -0.63 23.47
N ASN A 370 18.99 0.20 22.50
CA ASN A 370 18.11 0.74 21.48
C ASN A 370 18.30 0.00 20.17
N GLU A 371 17.23 -0.37 19.58
CA GLU A 371 17.17 -1.02 18.29
C GLU A 371 16.32 -0.18 17.36
N TYR A 372 16.78 -0.05 16.13
CA TYR A 372 16.12 0.76 15.13
C TYR A 372 15.93 -0.07 13.89
N LEU A 373 14.66 -0.27 13.50
CA LEU A 373 14.31 -0.83 12.21
C LEU A 373 14.13 0.33 11.24
N HIS A 374 15.07 0.50 10.31
CA HIS A 374 15.03 1.50 9.27
C HIS A 374 14.41 0.91 8.02
N ILE A 375 13.44 1.60 7.48
CA ILE A 375 12.73 1.19 6.26
C ILE A 375 12.71 2.37 5.31
N LEU A 376 13.03 2.08 4.04
CA LEU A 376 12.97 3.04 2.96
C LEU A 376 11.91 2.57 1.98
N VAL A 377 10.93 3.44 1.71
CA VAL A 377 9.78 3.16 0.86
C VAL A 377 9.79 4.11 -0.31
N ASN A 378 9.75 3.57 -1.52
CA ASN A 378 9.52 4.34 -2.74
C ASN A 378 8.04 4.38 -3.04
N TYR A 379 7.55 5.52 -3.51
CA TYR A 379 6.18 5.67 -3.98
C TYR A 379 6.16 6.26 -5.38
N ILE A 380 5.25 5.73 -6.16
CA ILE A 380 5.03 6.10 -7.55
C ILE A 380 3.60 6.61 -7.65
N LEU A 381 3.45 7.82 -8.18
CA LEU A 381 2.17 8.37 -8.60
C LEU A 381 2.33 8.83 -10.05
N ASP A 382 1.68 8.13 -10.95
CA ASP A 382 1.85 8.31 -12.38
C ASP A 382 0.51 8.62 -13.05
N ASP A 383 0.31 9.87 -13.34
CA ASP A 383 -0.89 10.43 -13.96
C ASP A 383 -0.99 10.20 -15.48
N ASN A 384 0.01 9.55 -16.08
CA ASN A 384 -0.09 9.03 -17.45
C ASN A 384 -1.01 7.81 -17.54
N PHE A 385 -1.26 7.15 -16.40
CA PHE A 385 -2.24 6.08 -16.29
C PHE A 385 -3.53 6.59 -15.67
N PRO A 386 -4.69 5.98 -16.00
CA PRO A 386 -5.96 6.48 -15.54
C PRO A 386 -6.15 6.32 -14.03
N ILE A 387 -6.67 7.39 -13.42
CA ILE A 387 -7.17 7.42 -12.04
C ILE A 387 -8.51 8.13 -12.09
N VAL A 388 -9.58 7.48 -11.67
CA VAL A 388 -10.94 8.01 -11.69
C VAL A 388 -11.52 7.97 -10.28
N ALA A 389 -11.85 9.14 -9.73
CA ALA A 389 -12.52 9.28 -8.44
C ALA A 389 -14.04 9.37 -8.62
N PHE A 390 -14.79 8.70 -7.78
CA PHE A 390 -16.24 8.81 -7.70
C PHE A 390 -16.60 9.67 -6.49
N VAL A 391 -17.18 10.84 -6.76
CA VAL A 391 -17.45 11.87 -5.77
C VAL A 391 -18.96 12.13 -5.71
N TYR A 392 -19.50 12.23 -4.52
CA TYR A 392 -20.85 12.70 -4.25
C TYR A 392 -20.75 14.13 -3.74
N ASP A 393 -20.99 15.10 -4.60
CA ASP A 393 -20.80 16.55 -4.42
C ASP A 393 -22.11 17.32 -4.47
#